data_0dbfe0eabfabbb02a066fce257490d61
#
_entry.id   0dbfe0eabfabbb02a066fce257490d61
#
_cell.length_a   1.000
_cell.length_b   1.000
_cell.length_c   1.000
_cell.angle_alpha   90.00
_cell.angle_beta   90.00
_cell.angle_gamma   90.00
#
_symmetry.space_group_name_H-M   'P 1'
#
loop_
_entity.id
_entity.type
_entity.pdbx_description
1 polymer ?
#
loop_
_entity_poly.entity_id
_entity_poly.type
_entity_poly.pdbx_seq_one_letter_code
_entity_poly.pdbx_strand_id
1 'polypeptide(L)'
;MDKKLPICIVLVMLMSCFSCKQPQQPTEDADMDTQWVDSSQHLYQYGICIDSLDVKEYLMKNGDNPASIFSGLGFTALKADSISRASTHVLDPTKLRAGMHYYTFSTVDSLETIRYIAFAKSLTDYAVIDLTGDTINAYEFNKPITLKKKYTEGVLNSSLWNVIKANGGDPYLAIKISDVYAWQIDFFDIKDGDSFKVLYNEAYIDDTTALSIASIEGAIFTHQGKEFVAIPFTQDSIFEYFDEEGNSLRKAFLKAPLDFFRITSRFTNARFHPILKRYRAHHGVDYAAPTGTPVRSIGAGTVIAKGYQNGGGNFLKVKHNSVYTTTYMHLSRFAKGIQVGSHVQQGQEIAYVGSTGLSTG
;
A
#
# COMPACT_ATOMS: atom_id res chain seq x y z
N MET A 1 -40.80 46.54 -48.01
CA MET A 1 -42.23 46.55 -47.70
C MET A 1 -42.34 45.99 -46.31
N ASP A 2 -42.57 46.88 -45.49
CA ASP A 2 -43.39 47.15 -44.33
C ASP A 2 -42.93 46.49 -43.03
N LYS A 3 -42.31 47.29 -42.20
CA LYS A 3 -42.79 48.11 -41.04
C LYS A 3 -43.69 47.32 -40.04
N LYS A 4 -43.27 47.21 -38.78
CA LYS A 4 -43.62 48.10 -37.67
C LYS A 4 -43.02 47.68 -36.32
N LEU A 5 -42.30 48.59 -35.69
CA LEU A 5 -42.16 48.84 -34.25
C LEU A 5 -43.40 49.68 -33.84
N PRO A 6 -43.72 50.04 -32.58
CA PRO A 6 -43.29 49.71 -31.21
C PRO A 6 -44.45 49.46 -30.23
N ILE A 7 -44.21 49.37 -28.94
CA ILE A 7 -44.91 50.15 -27.87
C ILE A 7 -44.20 49.92 -26.53
N CYS A 8 -43.65 51.06 -26.02
CA CYS A 8 -43.32 51.29 -24.60
C CYS A 8 -44.62 51.38 -23.79
N ILE A 9 -44.68 50.75 -22.60
CA ILE A 9 -45.59 51.20 -21.53
C ILE A 9 -44.76 51.41 -20.28
N VAL A 10 -44.58 52.69 -19.97
CA VAL A 10 -44.15 53.24 -18.67
C VAL A 10 -45.37 53.17 -17.74
N LEU A 11 -45.23 52.54 -16.58
CA LEU A 11 -46.16 52.66 -15.49
C LEU A 11 -45.47 53.21 -14.27
N VAL A 12 -45.69 54.48 -14.03
CA VAL A 12 -45.40 55.22 -12.78
C VAL A 12 -46.56 54.96 -11.83
N MET A 13 -46.29 54.48 -10.63
CA MET A 13 -47.21 54.63 -9.49
C MET A 13 -46.50 54.78 -8.16
N LEU A 14 -46.55 56.01 -7.70
CA LEU A 14 -46.97 56.55 -6.42
C LEU A 14 -46.34 55.95 -5.13
N MET A 15 -45.51 56.81 -4.55
CA MET A 15 -45.19 56.83 -3.14
C MET A 15 -46.42 56.90 -2.25
N SER A 16 -46.48 56.08 -1.24
CA SER A 16 -47.21 56.34 -0.02
C SER A 16 -46.28 56.21 1.19
N CYS A 17 -46.01 57.34 1.78
CA CYS A 17 -45.29 57.46 3.06
C CYS A 17 -46.14 56.88 4.19
N PHE A 18 -45.61 55.81 4.83
CA PHE A 18 -46.01 55.46 6.18
C PHE A 18 -44.84 55.68 7.13
N SER A 19 -45.01 56.78 7.88
CA SER A 19 -44.18 57.11 9.02
C SER A 19 -44.51 56.15 10.17
N CYS A 20 -43.59 55.21 10.45
CA CYS A 20 -43.61 54.48 11.71
C CYS A 20 -42.44 54.91 12.57
N LYS A 21 -42.80 55.41 13.74
CA LYS A 21 -41.87 55.80 14.83
C LYS A 21 -40.96 54.67 15.19
N GLN A 22 -39.63 54.91 15.15
CA GLN A 22 -38.63 54.11 15.81
C GLN A 22 -38.82 54.10 17.32
N PRO A 23 -38.82 52.96 17.99
CA PRO A 23 -38.61 52.91 19.43
C PRO A 23 -37.10 53.20 19.70
N GLN A 24 -36.81 54.09 20.61
CA GLN A 24 -35.49 54.33 21.19
C GLN A 24 -35.01 53.04 21.83
N GLN A 25 -33.85 52.55 21.40
CA GLN A 25 -33.09 51.53 22.10
C GLN A 25 -32.51 52.17 23.39
N PRO A 26 -32.53 51.42 24.51
CA PRO A 26 -31.75 51.78 25.68
C PRO A 26 -30.27 51.62 25.35
N THR A 27 -29.47 52.57 25.76
CA THR A 27 -28.02 52.47 25.84
C THR A 27 -27.68 51.44 26.87
N GLU A 28 -27.45 50.21 26.43
CA GLU A 28 -26.76 49.20 27.23
C GLU A 28 -25.26 49.44 27.11
N ASP A 29 -24.65 49.52 28.25
CA ASP A 29 -23.22 49.60 28.46
C ASP A 29 -22.53 48.45 27.72
N ALA A 30 -21.48 48.78 26.98
CA ALA A 30 -20.61 47.83 26.35
C ALA A 30 -19.91 46.98 27.42
N ASP A 31 -20.54 45.89 27.83
CA ASP A 31 -19.84 44.76 28.40
C ASP A 31 -18.94 44.20 27.30
N MET A 32 -17.67 44.48 27.43
CA MET A 32 -16.60 43.89 26.66
C MET A 32 -16.57 42.41 27.05
N ASP A 33 -17.35 41.63 26.32
CA ASP A 33 -17.30 40.17 26.38
C ASP A 33 -15.89 39.77 25.92
N THR A 34 -14.98 39.68 26.90
CA THR A 34 -13.69 39.06 26.72
C THR A 34 -13.97 37.60 26.41
N GLN A 35 -14.07 37.29 25.11
CA GLN A 35 -13.92 35.93 24.64
C GLN A 35 -12.59 35.42 25.21
N TRP A 36 -12.70 34.59 26.27
CA TRP A 36 -11.61 33.78 26.74
C TRP A 36 -11.29 32.81 25.60
N VAL A 37 -10.32 33.18 24.76
CA VAL A 37 -9.68 32.25 23.86
C VAL A 37 -8.95 31.30 24.77
N ASP A 38 -9.49 30.09 24.92
CA ASP A 38 -8.79 29.00 25.58
C ASP A 38 -7.51 28.72 24.78
N SER A 39 -6.41 29.33 25.21
CA SER A 39 -5.11 29.23 24.58
C SER A 39 -4.31 28.01 25.06
N SER A 40 -4.92 27.10 25.80
CA SER A 40 -4.28 25.86 26.20
C SER A 40 -4.38 24.83 25.07
N GLN A 41 -3.60 25.03 23.98
CA GLN A 41 -3.32 23.95 23.06
C GLN A 41 -2.40 22.96 23.79
N HIS A 42 -2.98 21.89 24.33
CA HIS A 42 -2.21 20.80 24.92
C HIS A 42 -1.34 20.14 23.87
N LEU A 43 -0.09 19.90 24.20
CA LEU A 43 0.83 19.19 23.35
C LEU A 43 0.65 17.67 23.52
N TYR A 44 0.50 16.98 22.40
CA TYR A 44 0.34 15.52 22.41
C TYR A 44 1.45 14.87 21.59
N GLN A 45 2.01 13.79 22.14
CA GLN A 45 2.93 12.91 21.43
C GLN A 45 2.51 11.45 21.67
N TYR A 46 2.28 10.72 20.58
CA TYR A 46 1.80 9.32 20.62
C TYR A 46 0.50 9.12 21.44
N GLY A 47 -0.38 10.12 21.41
CA GLY A 47 -1.63 10.13 22.18
C GLY A 47 -1.46 10.49 23.65
N ILE A 48 -0.25 10.82 24.10
CA ILE A 48 0.08 11.21 25.47
C ILE A 48 0.15 12.74 25.53
N CYS A 49 -0.57 13.36 26.49
CA CYS A 49 -0.42 14.79 26.80
C CYS A 49 0.95 14.99 27.48
N ILE A 50 1.81 15.80 26.89
CA ILE A 50 3.21 15.97 27.32
C ILE A 50 3.49 17.29 28.05
N ASP A 51 2.48 18.12 28.33
CA ASP A 51 2.64 19.47 28.90
C ASP A 51 3.43 19.49 30.23
N SER A 52 3.34 18.41 31.01
CA SER A 52 4.00 18.25 32.30
C SER A 52 4.97 17.06 32.34
N LEU A 53 5.39 16.57 31.15
CA LEU A 53 6.27 15.42 31.06
C LEU A 53 7.57 15.77 30.34
N ASP A 54 8.67 15.23 30.84
CA ASP A 54 9.96 15.22 30.15
C ASP A 54 10.02 13.99 29.21
N VAL A 55 10.39 14.22 27.96
CA VAL A 55 10.44 13.17 26.93
C VAL A 55 11.88 12.89 26.57
N LYS A 56 12.33 11.65 26.79
CA LYS A 56 13.66 11.19 26.41
C LYS A 56 13.58 10.12 25.34
N GLU A 57 14.36 10.29 24.27
CA GLU A 57 14.47 9.35 23.16
C GLU A 57 15.68 8.44 23.33
N TYR A 58 15.49 7.17 23.01
CA TYR A 58 16.52 6.14 23.08
C TYR A 58 16.53 5.31 21.78
N LEU A 59 17.69 4.71 21.51
CA LEU A 59 17.88 3.79 20.39
C LEU A 59 18.18 2.39 20.92
N MET A 60 17.45 1.40 20.47
CA MET A 60 17.68 0.00 20.81
C MET A 60 19.04 -0.47 20.27
N LYS A 61 19.81 -1.15 21.10
CA LYS A 61 21.11 -1.72 20.78
C LYS A 61 20.98 -3.19 20.37
N ASN A 62 22.02 -3.72 19.78
CA ASN A 62 22.09 -5.14 19.48
C ASN A 62 22.08 -5.99 20.76
N GLY A 63 21.15 -6.93 20.85
CA GLY A 63 20.95 -7.78 22.04
C GLY A 63 19.92 -7.24 23.04
N ASP A 64 19.40 -6.03 22.85
CA ASP A 64 18.34 -5.51 23.69
C ASP A 64 17.07 -6.35 23.53
N ASN A 65 16.40 -6.52 24.65
CA ASN A 65 15.09 -7.13 24.77
C ASN A 65 14.26 -6.35 25.82
N PRO A 66 12.92 -6.55 25.91
CA PRO A 66 12.09 -5.79 26.83
C PRO A 66 12.63 -5.79 28.28
N ALA A 67 13.06 -6.93 28.78
CA ALA A 67 13.56 -7.04 30.15
C ALA A 67 14.85 -6.22 30.37
N SER A 68 15.81 -6.27 29.43
CA SER A 68 17.06 -5.48 29.53
C SER A 68 16.79 -3.97 29.42
N ILE A 69 15.86 -3.56 28.56
CA ILE A 69 15.47 -2.16 28.41
C ILE A 69 14.83 -1.65 29.70
N PHE A 70 13.82 -2.36 30.23
CA PHE A 70 13.13 -1.93 31.44
C PHE A 70 14.08 -1.94 32.68
N SER A 71 14.98 -2.92 32.79
CA SER A 71 16.01 -2.91 33.82
C SER A 71 16.98 -1.73 33.65
N GLY A 72 17.36 -1.41 32.43
CA GLY A 72 18.21 -0.24 32.10
C GLY A 72 17.53 1.10 32.43
N LEU A 73 16.20 1.16 32.40
CA LEU A 73 15.38 2.31 32.79
C LEU A 73 15.18 2.39 34.34
N GLY A 74 15.78 1.49 35.12
CA GLY A 74 15.72 1.52 36.57
C GLY A 74 14.56 0.74 37.20
N PHE A 75 13.78 0.01 36.44
CA PHE A 75 12.73 -0.85 37.00
C PHE A 75 13.32 -2.10 37.65
N THR A 76 12.73 -2.49 38.79
CA THR A 76 13.06 -3.78 39.43
C THR A 76 12.74 -4.95 38.53
N ALA A 77 13.40 -6.08 38.67
CA ALA A 77 13.15 -7.29 37.88
C ALA A 77 11.68 -7.72 37.88
N LEU A 78 11.02 -7.63 39.06
CA LEU A 78 9.59 -7.95 39.16
C LEU A 78 8.70 -6.99 38.34
N LYS A 79 8.98 -5.68 38.41
CA LYS A 79 8.25 -4.67 37.67
C LYS A 79 8.51 -4.79 36.16
N ALA A 80 9.76 -5.05 35.75
CA ALA A 80 10.14 -5.28 34.37
C ALA A 80 9.43 -6.50 33.76
N ASP A 81 9.31 -7.60 34.50
CA ASP A 81 8.54 -8.78 34.09
C ASP A 81 7.04 -8.45 33.96
N SER A 82 6.47 -7.73 34.94
CA SER A 82 5.06 -7.30 34.89
C SER A 82 4.78 -6.41 33.66
N ILE A 83 5.67 -5.43 33.36
CA ILE A 83 5.57 -4.57 32.17
C ILE A 83 5.65 -5.42 30.90
N SER A 84 6.63 -6.32 30.81
CA SER A 84 6.81 -7.20 29.65
C SER A 84 5.57 -8.03 29.35
N ARG A 85 4.98 -8.66 30.38
CA ARG A 85 3.75 -9.47 30.22
C ARG A 85 2.56 -8.63 29.79
N ALA A 86 2.35 -7.49 30.44
CA ALA A 86 1.22 -6.61 30.14
C ALA A 86 1.28 -6.04 28.72
N SER A 87 2.50 -5.84 28.15
CA SER A 87 2.69 -5.25 26.84
C SER A 87 2.82 -6.25 25.68
N THR A 88 2.87 -7.57 25.95
CA THR A 88 3.12 -8.60 24.92
C THR A 88 2.14 -8.56 23.74
N HIS A 89 0.90 -8.17 23.97
CA HIS A 89 -0.13 -8.10 22.92
C HIS A 89 0.07 -6.94 21.93
N VAL A 90 0.82 -5.89 22.28
CA VAL A 90 1.15 -4.75 21.41
C VAL A 90 2.63 -4.68 21.03
N LEU A 91 3.50 -5.24 21.88
CA LEU A 91 4.95 -5.24 21.71
C LEU A 91 5.47 -6.69 21.62
N ASP A 92 5.53 -7.22 20.42
CA ASP A 92 6.07 -8.56 20.15
C ASP A 92 7.62 -8.55 20.30
N PRO A 93 8.17 -9.23 21.34
CA PRO A 93 9.61 -9.23 21.57
C PRO A 93 10.42 -9.78 20.39
N THR A 94 9.83 -10.66 19.58
CA THR A 94 10.50 -11.28 18.42
C THR A 94 10.68 -10.32 17.25
N LYS A 95 9.95 -9.20 17.23
CA LYS A 95 9.99 -8.17 16.20
C LYS A 95 10.91 -6.99 16.55
N LEU A 96 11.41 -6.93 17.78
CA LEU A 96 12.33 -5.89 18.20
C LEU A 96 13.68 -6.05 17.49
N ARG A 97 14.26 -4.93 17.07
CA ARG A 97 15.55 -4.89 16.35
C ARG A 97 16.39 -3.73 16.82
N ALA A 98 17.70 -3.90 16.78
CA ALA A 98 18.63 -2.79 16.95
C ALA A 98 18.32 -1.68 15.96
N GLY A 99 18.42 -0.42 16.39
CA GLY A 99 18.08 0.76 15.60
C GLY A 99 16.62 1.20 15.72
N MET A 100 15.74 0.45 16.39
CA MET A 100 14.39 0.93 16.71
C MET A 100 14.45 1.97 17.83
N HIS A 101 13.64 3.02 17.69
CA HIS A 101 13.51 4.06 18.69
C HIS A 101 12.50 3.67 19.77
N TYR A 102 12.78 4.08 21.01
CA TYR A 102 11.81 4.08 22.07
C TYR A 102 11.92 5.36 22.91
N TYR A 103 10.83 5.74 23.52
CA TYR A 103 10.68 7.02 24.22
C TYR A 103 10.19 6.76 25.64
N THR A 104 10.70 7.51 26.61
CA THR A 104 10.17 7.55 27.98
C THR A 104 9.57 8.92 28.26
N PHE A 105 8.48 8.92 28.98
CA PHE A 105 7.77 10.12 29.40
C PHE A 105 7.77 10.13 30.94
N SER A 106 8.51 11.04 31.53
CA SER A 106 8.74 11.10 32.97
C SER A 106 8.17 12.40 33.57
N THR A 107 7.84 12.37 34.84
CA THR A 107 7.47 13.59 35.56
C THR A 107 8.64 14.56 35.60
N VAL A 108 8.34 15.89 35.60
CA VAL A 108 9.35 16.99 35.64
C VAL A 108 9.82 17.29 37.06
N ASP A 109 9.47 16.43 38.03
CA ASP A 109 9.88 16.57 39.42
C ASP A 109 11.27 15.93 39.67
N SER A 110 11.77 16.08 40.90
CA SER A 110 13.08 15.53 41.30
C SER A 110 13.15 13.98 41.29
N LEU A 111 12.00 13.31 41.15
CA LEU A 111 11.92 11.85 41.15
C LEU A 111 12.01 11.28 39.72
N GLU A 112 11.81 12.10 38.69
CA GLU A 112 11.79 11.70 37.28
C GLU A 112 11.04 10.38 37.03
N THR A 113 9.84 10.22 37.61
CA THR A 113 9.08 8.97 37.54
C THR A 113 8.58 8.72 36.13
N ILE A 114 8.97 7.59 35.51
CA ILE A 114 8.49 7.19 34.19
C ILE A 114 7.00 6.87 34.27
N ARG A 115 6.19 7.58 33.47
CA ARG A 115 4.73 7.44 33.38
C ARG A 115 4.29 6.66 32.13
N TYR A 116 5.03 6.82 31.02
CA TYR A 116 4.76 6.08 29.77
C TYR A 116 6.07 5.67 29.12
N ILE A 117 5.98 4.58 28.34
CA ILE A 117 7.06 4.15 27.45
C ILE A 117 6.43 3.88 26.07
N ALA A 118 6.95 4.48 25.01
CA ALA A 118 6.49 4.25 23.64
C ALA A 118 7.59 3.63 22.79
N PHE A 119 7.29 2.52 22.10
CA PHE A 119 8.19 1.85 21.17
C PHE A 119 7.73 2.13 19.74
N ALA A 120 8.59 2.67 18.89
CA ALA A 120 8.32 2.88 17.48
C ALA A 120 8.40 1.53 16.74
N LYS A 121 7.27 1.00 16.30
CA LYS A 121 7.18 -0.23 15.47
C LYS A 121 7.44 0.08 14.00
N SER A 122 7.02 1.27 13.56
CA SER A 122 7.24 1.84 12.23
C SER A 122 7.28 3.38 12.34
N LEU A 123 7.29 4.08 11.21
CA LEU A 123 7.16 5.54 11.20
C LEU A 123 5.79 6.03 11.72
N THR A 124 4.77 5.18 11.63
CA THR A 124 3.39 5.49 12.01
C THR A 124 2.91 4.78 13.25
N ASP A 125 3.42 3.59 13.52
CA ASP A 125 2.85 2.67 14.50
C ASP A 125 3.71 2.60 15.76
N TYR A 126 3.10 2.81 16.90
CA TYR A 126 3.74 2.80 18.22
C TYR A 126 3.04 1.85 19.16
N ALA A 127 3.81 1.14 19.99
CA ALA A 127 3.30 0.42 21.16
C ALA A 127 3.53 1.32 22.37
N VAL A 128 2.46 1.76 23.02
CA VAL A 128 2.50 2.63 24.20
C VAL A 128 2.18 1.82 25.43
N ILE A 129 3.03 1.94 26.45
CA ILE A 129 2.87 1.32 27.77
C ILE A 129 2.56 2.42 28.77
N ASP A 130 1.41 2.37 29.40
CA ASP A 130 0.93 3.31 30.41
C ASP A 130 1.18 2.74 31.81
N LEU A 131 1.97 3.48 32.59
CA LEU A 131 2.37 3.15 33.96
C LEU A 131 1.74 4.10 34.98
N THR A 132 0.75 4.91 34.59
CA THR A 132 0.16 5.94 35.46
C THR A 132 -0.79 5.39 36.50
N GLY A 133 -1.45 4.26 36.22
CA GLY A 133 -2.41 3.63 37.09
C GLY A 133 -1.82 2.52 37.96
N ASP A 134 -2.67 1.92 38.80
CA ASP A 134 -2.32 0.76 39.60
C ASP A 134 -2.07 -0.48 38.74
N THR A 135 -2.74 -0.55 37.58
CA THR A 135 -2.55 -1.59 36.56
C THR A 135 -1.77 -1.05 35.37
N ILE A 136 -0.87 -1.87 34.85
CA ILE A 136 -0.12 -1.55 33.64
C ILE A 136 -1.04 -1.76 32.44
N ASN A 137 -1.28 -0.71 31.65
CA ASN A 137 -1.98 -0.78 30.39
C ASN A 137 -1.00 -0.67 29.22
N ALA A 138 -1.34 -1.31 28.10
CA ALA A 138 -0.58 -1.15 26.87
C ALA A 138 -1.53 -1.10 25.68
N TYR A 139 -1.28 -0.19 24.74
CA TYR A 139 -2.12 0.02 23.56
C TYR A 139 -1.29 0.40 22.33
N GLU A 140 -1.88 0.22 21.18
CA GLU A 140 -1.29 0.70 19.91
C GLU A 140 -1.74 2.13 19.64
N PHE A 141 -0.79 2.96 19.25
CA PHE A 141 -1.05 4.29 18.72
C PHE A 141 -0.58 4.36 17.27
N ASN A 142 -1.46 4.84 16.39
CA ASN A 142 -1.14 5.06 14.99
C ASN A 142 -1.19 6.56 14.71
N LYS A 143 -0.07 7.12 14.20
CA LYS A 143 -0.08 8.50 13.74
C LYS A 143 -1.09 8.67 12.60
N PRO A 144 -1.86 9.76 12.60
CA PRO A 144 -2.76 10.04 11.50
C PRO A 144 -2.00 10.21 10.20
N ILE A 145 -2.55 9.65 9.12
CA ILE A 145 -2.03 9.78 7.78
C ILE A 145 -2.93 10.72 7.01
N THR A 146 -2.33 11.74 6.40
CA THR A 146 -3.01 12.68 5.49
C THR A 146 -2.73 12.27 4.05
N LEU A 147 -3.78 12.20 3.22
CA LEU A 147 -3.63 11.95 1.79
C LEU A 147 -3.60 13.27 1.03
N LYS A 148 -2.55 13.50 0.26
CA LYS A 148 -2.42 14.68 -0.62
C LYS A 148 -2.53 14.25 -2.07
N LYS A 149 -3.51 14.83 -2.77
CA LYS A 149 -3.69 14.60 -4.20
C LYS A 149 -2.62 15.35 -4.99
N LYS A 150 -1.93 14.62 -5.86
CA LYS A 150 -0.84 15.14 -6.70
C LYS A 150 -1.04 14.74 -8.16
N TYR A 151 -0.46 15.55 -9.04
CA TYR A 151 -0.40 15.29 -10.47
C TYR A 151 1.04 15.40 -10.95
N THR A 152 1.42 14.52 -11.85
CA THR A 152 2.69 14.59 -12.59
C THR A 152 2.51 14.08 -14.01
N GLU A 153 3.28 14.63 -14.92
CA GLU A 153 3.34 14.19 -16.32
C GLU A 153 4.77 14.27 -16.82
N GLY A 154 5.06 13.57 -17.91
CA GLY A 154 6.37 13.65 -18.53
C GLY A 154 6.45 12.88 -19.84
N VAL A 155 7.40 13.29 -20.67
CA VAL A 155 7.81 12.59 -21.89
C VAL A 155 9.11 11.85 -21.58
N LEU A 156 9.17 10.58 -21.97
CA LEU A 156 10.32 9.73 -21.68
C LEU A 156 11.48 10.06 -22.63
N ASN A 157 12.61 10.35 -22.05
CA ASN A 157 13.92 10.48 -22.68
C ASN A 157 14.97 9.63 -21.95
N SER A 158 14.53 8.85 -20.99
CA SER A 158 15.28 7.92 -20.17
C SER A 158 14.28 6.97 -19.46
N SER A 159 14.67 6.29 -18.40
CA SER A 159 13.74 5.43 -17.66
C SER A 159 12.59 6.24 -17.05
N LEU A 160 11.40 5.64 -16.94
CA LEU A 160 10.22 6.23 -16.28
C LEU A 160 10.57 6.70 -14.85
N TRP A 161 11.38 5.94 -14.11
CA TRP A 161 11.91 6.29 -12.79
C TRP A 161 12.65 7.63 -12.80
N ASN A 162 13.57 7.82 -13.75
CA ASN A 162 14.38 9.02 -13.84
C ASN A 162 13.54 10.25 -14.22
N VAL A 163 12.59 10.10 -15.14
CA VAL A 163 11.72 11.20 -15.57
C VAL A 163 10.82 11.65 -14.42
N ILE A 164 10.22 10.73 -13.67
CA ILE A 164 9.40 11.06 -12.50
C ILE A 164 10.24 11.79 -11.45
N LYS A 165 11.45 11.29 -11.15
CA LYS A 165 12.37 11.94 -10.21
C LYS A 165 12.77 13.35 -10.65
N ALA A 166 13.07 13.55 -11.93
CA ALA A 166 13.43 14.86 -12.49
C ALA A 166 12.27 15.87 -12.39
N ASN A 167 11.02 15.39 -12.44
CA ASN A 167 9.81 16.20 -12.29
C ASN A 167 9.41 16.39 -10.81
N GLY A 168 10.27 16.02 -9.86
CA GLY A 168 10.03 16.18 -8.42
C GLY A 168 9.03 15.20 -7.81
N GLY A 169 8.64 14.16 -8.54
CA GLY A 169 7.79 13.06 -8.05
C GLY A 169 8.58 11.98 -7.30
N ASP A 170 7.87 11.19 -6.50
CA ASP A 170 8.44 9.99 -5.91
C ASP A 170 8.69 8.93 -7.00
N PRO A 171 9.93 8.48 -7.22
CA PRO A 171 10.25 7.47 -8.23
C PRO A 171 9.49 6.15 -8.08
N TYR A 172 9.02 5.79 -6.87
CA TYR A 172 8.16 4.62 -6.67
C TYR A 172 6.84 4.68 -7.44
N LEU A 173 6.42 5.87 -7.88
CA LEU A 173 5.28 6.04 -8.78
C LEU A 173 5.47 5.27 -10.09
N ALA A 174 6.72 5.12 -10.57
CA ALA A 174 7.02 4.31 -11.74
C ALA A 174 6.58 2.84 -11.57
N ILE A 175 6.77 2.28 -10.36
CA ILE A 175 6.33 0.92 -10.04
C ILE A 175 4.80 0.85 -10.06
N LYS A 176 4.13 1.83 -9.44
CA LYS A 176 2.66 1.89 -9.41
C LYS A 176 2.06 2.03 -10.81
N ILE A 177 2.65 2.87 -11.67
CA ILE A 177 2.24 3.00 -13.08
C ILE A 177 2.45 1.68 -13.83
N SER A 178 3.60 1.04 -13.66
CA SER A 178 3.87 -0.25 -14.31
C SER A 178 2.92 -1.36 -13.85
N ASP A 179 2.46 -1.33 -12.60
CA ASP A 179 1.46 -2.28 -12.09
C ASP A 179 0.08 -2.06 -12.72
N VAL A 180 -0.34 -0.79 -12.88
CA VAL A 180 -1.62 -0.43 -13.54
C VAL A 180 -1.68 -0.99 -14.96
N TYR A 181 -0.62 -0.79 -15.73
CA TYR A 181 -0.57 -1.15 -17.15
C TYR A 181 0.12 -2.49 -17.44
N ALA A 182 0.41 -3.29 -16.42
CA ALA A 182 1.21 -4.51 -16.53
C ALA A 182 0.74 -5.51 -17.59
N TRP A 183 -0.54 -5.46 -17.97
CA TRP A 183 -1.15 -6.33 -19.00
C TRP A 183 -1.31 -5.69 -20.36
N GLN A 184 -1.09 -4.38 -20.45
CA GLN A 184 -1.28 -3.58 -21.66
C GLN A 184 0.06 -3.21 -22.31
N ILE A 185 1.07 -2.93 -21.47
CA ILE A 185 2.34 -2.35 -21.87
C ILE A 185 3.48 -3.21 -21.31
N ASP A 186 4.42 -3.55 -22.16
CA ASP A 186 5.71 -4.10 -21.72
C ASP A 186 6.66 -2.96 -21.36
N PHE A 187 6.81 -2.71 -20.07
CA PHE A 187 7.69 -1.64 -19.57
C PHE A 187 9.19 -1.87 -19.83
N PHE A 188 9.59 -3.03 -20.37
CA PHE A 188 10.94 -3.24 -20.91
C PHE A 188 11.08 -2.76 -22.34
N ASP A 189 9.96 -2.50 -23.04
CA ASP A 189 9.95 -2.02 -24.43
C ASP A 189 9.51 -0.54 -24.56
N ILE A 190 9.37 0.20 -23.45
CA ILE A 190 9.07 1.63 -23.51
C ILE A 190 10.19 2.39 -24.22
N LYS A 191 9.80 3.41 -25.02
CA LYS A 191 10.68 4.13 -25.92
C LYS A 191 10.81 5.60 -25.56
N ASP A 192 11.86 6.21 -26.04
CA ASP A 192 11.96 7.67 -26.05
C ASP A 192 10.78 8.26 -26.84
N GLY A 193 10.13 9.28 -26.27
CA GLY A 193 8.92 9.88 -26.79
C GLY A 193 7.61 9.30 -26.26
N ASP A 194 7.62 8.14 -25.60
CA ASP A 194 6.48 7.72 -24.80
C ASP A 194 6.20 8.74 -23.69
N SER A 195 4.97 8.81 -23.20
CA SER A 195 4.60 9.82 -22.20
C SER A 195 3.60 9.27 -21.18
N PHE A 196 3.53 9.95 -20.05
CA PHE A 196 2.56 9.62 -19.01
C PHE A 196 1.95 10.88 -18.39
N LYS A 197 0.72 10.73 -17.90
CA LYS A 197 0.00 11.68 -17.05
C LYS A 197 -0.63 10.90 -15.93
N VAL A 198 -0.40 11.31 -14.69
CA VAL A 198 -0.88 10.55 -13.52
C VAL A 198 -1.40 11.48 -12.44
N LEU A 199 -2.62 11.22 -12.00
CA LEU A 199 -3.24 11.76 -10.82
C LEU A 199 -3.16 10.71 -9.73
N TYR A 200 -2.61 11.02 -8.54
CA TYR A 200 -2.38 10.06 -7.48
C TYR A 200 -2.51 10.68 -6.10
N ASN A 201 -2.75 9.85 -5.09
CA ASN A 201 -2.67 10.24 -3.69
C ASN A 201 -1.34 9.80 -3.10
N GLU A 202 -0.67 10.72 -2.43
CA GLU A 202 0.52 10.45 -1.65
C GLU A 202 0.19 10.57 -0.16
N ALA A 203 0.61 9.59 0.62
CA ALA A 203 0.39 9.53 2.05
C ALA A 203 1.48 10.31 2.80
N TYR A 204 1.08 11.11 3.78
CA TYR A 204 1.95 11.94 4.61
C TYR A 204 1.73 11.69 6.09
N ILE A 205 2.81 11.76 6.86
CA ILE A 205 2.78 11.93 8.31
C ILE A 205 3.08 13.40 8.60
N ASP A 206 2.38 13.95 9.59
CA ASP A 206 2.64 15.31 10.10
C ASP A 206 2.63 16.38 8.98
N ASP A 207 1.82 16.17 7.94
CA ASP A 207 1.64 17.04 6.76
C ASP A 207 2.91 17.34 5.94
N THR A 208 4.08 16.93 6.36
CA THR A 208 5.36 17.25 5.72
C THR A 208 6.14 16.03 5.26
N THR A 209 6.06 14.92 5.96
CA THR A 209 6.85 13.73 5.69
C THR A 209 6.09 12.77 4.79
N ALA A 210 6.51 12.67 3.53
CA ALA A 210 5.96 11.70 2.58
C ALA A 210 6.30 10.27 2.99
N LEU A 211 5.30 9.38 2.99
CA LEU A 211 5.43 7.96 3.32
C LEU A 211 5.50 7.08 2.09
N SER A 212 4.49 7.20 1.23
CA SER A 212 4.31 6.31 0.08
C SER A 212 3.25 6.82 -0.88
N ILE A 213 3.24 6.28 -2.10
CA ILE A 213 2.12 6.44 -3.01
C ILE A 213 0.97 5.53 -2.52
N ALA A 214 -0.12 6.15 -2.09
CA ALA A 214 -1.28 5.45 -1.54
C ALA A 214 -2.13 4.83 -2.65
N SER A 215 -2.52 5.64 -3.67
CA SER A 215 -3.38 5.20 -4.79
C SER A 215 -3.09 5.98 -6.05
N ILE A 216 -3.37 5.38 -7.20
CA ILE A 216 -3.49 6.09 -8.48
C ILE A 216 -4.98 6.35 -8.72
N GLU A 217 -5.32 7.64 -8.88
CA GLU A 217 -6.70 8.13 -9.07
C GLU A 217 -7.08 8.28 -10.55
N GLY A 218 -6.12 8.08 -11.42
CA GLY A 218 -6.27 8.07 -12.87
C GLY A 218 -4.92 8.23 -13.55
N ALA A 219 -4.77 7.58 -14.69
CA ALA A 219 -3.55 7.69 -15.46
C ALA A 219 -3.82 7.58 -16.96
N ILE A 220 -2.97 8.21 -17.75
CA ILE A 220 -2.86 8.02 -19.20
C ILE A 220 -1.39 7.72 -19.49
N PHE A 221 -1.13 6.62 -20.19
CA PHE A 221 0.21 6.29 -20.66
C PHE A 221 0.17 6.19 -22.18
N THR A 222 0.99 6.96 -22.86
CA THR A 222 1.14 6.91 -24.33
C THR A 222 2.36 6.07 -24.65
N HIS A 223 2.16 4.94 -25.31
CA HIS A 223 3.22 4.04 -25.76
C HIS A 223 3.14 3.83 -27.26
N GLN A 224 4.24 4.15 -27.97
CA GLN A 224 4.33 4.05 -29.42
C GLN A 224 3.17 4.76 -30.17
N GLY A 225 2.77 5.93 -29.65
CA GLY A 225 1.68 6.75 -30.20
C GLY A 225 0.25 6.29 -29.87
N LYS A 226 0.10 5.19 -29.12
CA LYS A 226 -1.21 4.73 -28.63
C LYS A 226 -1.40 5.15 -27.17
N GLU A 227 -2.54 5.75 -26.87
CA GLU A 227 -2.93 6.07 -25.50
C GLU A 227 -3.58 4.87 -24.81
N PHE A 228 -3.27 4.72 -23.53
CA PHE A 228 -3.84 3.75 -22.62
C PHE A 228 -4.35 4.51 -21.40
N VAL A 229 -5.65 4.59 -21.27
CA VAL A 229 -6.31 5.27 -20.13
C VAL A 229 -6.53 4.27 -19.00
N ALA A 230 -6.35 4.70 -17.76
CA ALA A 230 -6.60 3.90 -16.57
C ALA A 230 -7.50 4.68 -15.60
N ILE A 231 -8.72 4.20 -15.43
CA ILE A 231 -9.74 4.76 -14.55
C ILE A 231 -9.94 3.77 -13.39
N PRO A 232 -9.64 4.14 -12.13
CA PRO A 232 -9.88 3.28 -10.99
C PRO A 232 -11.38 3.16 -10.71
N PHE A 233 -11.84 1.95 -10.46
CA PHE A 233 -13.21 1.70 -10.08
C PHE A 233 -13.30 0.48 -9.16
N THR A 234 -14.25 0.51 -8.20
CA THR A 234 -14.53 -0.62 -7.32
C THR A 234 -15.92 -1.15 -7.64
N GLN A 235 -16.00 -2.40 -8.07
CA GLN A 235 -17.25 -3.12 -8.31
C GLN A 235 -17.28 -4.40 -7.49
N ASP A 236 -18.36 -4.65 -6.76
CA ASP A 236 -18.52 -5.84 -5.91
C ASP A 236 -17.34 -6.08 -4.94
N SER A 237 -16.83 -5.00 -4.35
CA SER A 237 -15.64 -4.98 -3.47
C SER A 237 -14.32 -5.36 -4.17
N ILE A 238 -14.29 -5.45 -5.50
CA ILE A 238 -13.08 -5.67 -6.29
C ILE A 238 -12.64 -4.34 -6.88
N PHE A 239 -11.43 -3.93 -6.53
CA PHE A 239 -10.80 -2.73 -7.09
C PHE A 239 -9.99 -3.11 -8.34
N GLU A 240 -10.27 -2.43 -9.45
CA GLU A 240 -9.55 -2.60 -10.73
C GLU A 240 -9.44 -1.26 -11.48
N TYR A 241 -8.61 -1.25 -12.52
CA TYR A 241 -8.53 -0.15 -13.48
C TYR A 241 -9.21 -0.55 -14.78
N PHE A 242 -9.92 0.41 -15.37
CA PHE A 242 -10.71 0.23 -16.59
C PHE A 242 -10.25 1.24 -17.65
N ASP A 243 -10.42 0.88 -18.92
CA ASP A 243 -10.29 1.81 -20.03
C ASP A 243 -11.54 2.71 -20.20
N GLU A 244 -11.54 3.57 -21.21
CA GLU A 244 -12.63 4.52 -21.51
C GLU A 244 -13.93 3.81 -21.90
N GLU A 245 -13.83 2.59 -22.45
CA GLU A 245 -14.97 1.76 -22.82
C GLU A 245 -15.51 0.92 -21.66
N GLY A 246 -14.88 0.97 -20.49
CA GLY A 246 -15.25 0.19 -19.31
C GLY A 246 -14.73 -1.25 -19.33
N ASN A 247 -13.74 -1.57 -20.16
CA ASN A 247 -13.07 -2.87 -20.11
C ASN A 247 -11.97 -2.85 -19.05
N SER A 248 -11.89 -3.91 -18.23
CA SER A 248 -10.83 -4.05 -17.24
C SER A 248 -9.46 -4.10 -17.92
N LEU A 249 -8.52 -3.29 -17.43
CA LEU A 249 -7.12 -3.32 -17.87
C LEU A 249 -6.44 -4.64 -17.47
N ARG A 250 -7.00 -5.37 -16.53
CA ARG A 250 -6.49 -6.64 -16.07
C ARG A 250 -6.91 -7.76 -17.01
N LYS A 251 -5.97 -8.26 -17.81
CA LYS A 251 -6.22 -9.46 -18.61
C LYS A 251 -6.27 -10.68 -17.69
N ALA A 252 -7.34 -11.48 -17.81
CA ALA A 252 -7.47 -12.70 -17.07
C ALA A 252 -6.37 -13.69 -17.48
N PHE A 253 -5.75 -14.37 -16.51
CA PHE A 253 -4.89 -15.52 -16.78
C PHE A 253 -5.68 -16.64 -17.46
N LEU A 254 -5.02 -17.41 -18.30
CA LEU A 254 -5.60 -18.69 -18.74
C LEU A 254 -5.96 -19.54 -17.52
N LYS A 255 -7.10 -20.20 -17.56
CA LYS A 255 -7.57 -21.05 -16.45
C LYS A 255 -6.63 -22.23 -16.17
N ALA A 256 -5.87 -22.64 -17.18
CA ALA A 256 -4.89 -23.71 -17.08
C ALA A 256 -3.76 -23.53 -18.11
N PRO A 257 -2.56 -24.05 -17.84
CA PRO A 257 -1.42 -24.00 -18.77
C PRO A 257 -1.48 -25.07 -19.87
N LEU A 258 -2.57 -25.83 -19.96
CA LEU A 258 -2.76 -26.98 -20.86
C LEU A 258 -4.11 -26.88 -21.56
N ASP A 259 -4.16 -27.29 -22.84
CA ASP A 259 -5.40 -27.36 -23.60
C ASP A 259 -6.31 -28.52 -23.12
N PHE A 260 -5.71 -29.67 -22.77
CA PHE A 260 -6.38 -30.84 -22.23
C PHE A 260 -5.68 -31.31 -20.97
N PHE A 261 -6.44 -31.48 -19.89
CA PHE A 261 -5.88 -31.83 -18.58
C PHE A 261 -6.93 -32.41 -17.63
N ARG A 262 -6.44 -33.12 -16.60
CA ARG A 262 -7.20 -33.47 -15.40
C ARG A 262 -6.49 -32.89 -14.18
N ILE A 263 -7.21 -32.18 -13.33
CA ILE A 263 -6.67 -31.73 -12.03
C ILE A 263 -6.62 -32.95 -11.10
N THR A 264 -5.43 -33.35 -10.69
CA THR A 264 -5.20 -34.44 -9.77
C THR A 264 -4.99 -34.01 -8.34
N SER A 265 -4.52 -32.77 -8.12
CA SER A 265 -4.42 -32.15 -6.79
C SER A 265 -4.56 -30.64 -6.86
N ARG A 266 -5.32 -30.10 -5.93
CA ARG A 266 -5.50 -28.65 -5.76
C ARG A 266 -4.56 -28.10 -4.70
N PHE A 267 -4.47 -26.77 -4.62
CA PHE A 267 -3.79 -26.08 -3.54
C PHE A 267 -4.34 -26.50 -2.17
N THR A 268 -3.44 -26.76 -1.23
CA THR A 268 -3.80 -27.07 0.17
C THR A 268 -2.63 -26.81 1.09
N ASN A 269 -2.92 -26.36 2.31
CA ASN A 269 -1.90 -26.18 3.35
C ASN A 269 -1.45 -27.50 3.98
N ALA A 270 -2.21 -28.60 3.83
CA ALA A 270 -1.85 -29.93 4.33
C ALA A 270 -2.52 -31.02 3.50
N ARG A 271 -1.72 -31.90 2.85
CA ARG A 271 -2.16 -33.15 2.24
C ARG A 271 -1.19 -34.29 2.55
N PHE A 272 -1.67 -35.50 2.55
CA PHE A 272 -0.79 -36.68 2.63
C PHE A 272 -0.02 -36.82 1.32
N HIS A 273 1.32 -36.73 1.38
CA HIS A 273 2.16 -36.81 0.19
C HIS A 273 2.34 -38.27 -0.24
N PRO A 274 1.97 -38.66 -1.48
CA PRO A 274 1.93 -40.08 -1.90
C PRO A 274 3.31 -40.77 -1.88
N ILE A 275 4.38 -40.03 -2.22
CA ILE A 275 5.76 -40.55 -2.24
C ILE A 275 6.39 -40.48 -0.85
N LEU A 276 6.31 -39.31 -0.19
CA LEU A 276 7.00 -39.09 1.09
C LEU A 276 6.25 -39.69 2.30
N LYS A 277 5.02 -40.18 2.12
CA LYS A 277 4.17 -40.81 3.14
C LYS A 277 4.02 -39.99 4.42
N ARG A 278 3.94 -38.64 4.28
CA ARG A 278 3.73 -37.70 5.39
C ARG A 278 2.87 -36.51 4.94
N TYR A 279 2.25 -35.82 5.90
CA TYR A 279 1.51 -34.61 5.60
C TYR A 279 2.46 -33.47 5.19
N ARG A 280 2.09 -32.78 4.10
CA ARG A 280 2.84 -31.63 3.57
C ARG A 280 1.90 -30.67 2.85
N ALA A 281 2.24 -29.37 2.89
CA ALA A 281 1.57 -28.37 2.07
C ALA A 281 1.79 -28.62 0.57
N HIS A 282 0.78 -28.29 -0.22
CA HIS A 282 0.85 -28.27 -1.68
C HIS A 282 0.45 -26.86 -2.17
N HIS A 283 1.45 -26.03 -2.42
CA HIS A 283 1.26 -24.63 -2.81
C HIS A 283 1.15 -24.47 -4.34
N GLY A 284 0.48 -25.41 -5.00
CA GLY A 284 0.25 -25.41 -6.42
C GLY A 284 -0.98 -26.22 -6.82
N VAL A 285 -1.18 -26.38 -8.12
CA VAL A 285 -2.20 -27.23 -8.71
C VAL A 285 -1.50 -28.25 -9.60
N ASP A 286 -1.78 -29.54 -9.39
CA ASP A 286 -1.25 -30.64 -10.23
C ASP A 286 -2.21 -30.90 -11.37
N TYR A 287 -1.71 -30.76 -12.58
CA TYR A 287 -2.38 -31.05 -13.84
C TYR A 287 -1.79 -32.34 -14.44
N ALA A 288 -2.59 -33.36 -14.65
CA ALA A 288 -2.17 -34.56 -15.34
C ALA A 288 -2.55 -34.51 -16.82
N ALA A 289 -1.56 -34.80 -17.67
CA ALA A 289 -1.68 -34.91 -19.11
C ALA A 289 -0.57 -35.86 -19.61
N PRO A 290 -0.67 -36.46 -20.83
CA PRO A 290 0.39 -37.27 -21.40
C PRO A 290 1.73 -36.56 -21.48
N THR A 291 2.83 -37.24 -21.19
CA THR A 291 4.18 -36.70 -21.35
C THR A 291 4.39 -36.18 -22.75
N GLY A 292 4.94 -34.95 -22.85
CA GLY A 292 5.16 -34.29 -24.13
C GLY A 292 4.01 -33.38 -24.58
N THR A 293 2.88 -33.32 -23.83
CA THR A 293 1.82 -32.33 -24.08
C THR A 293 2.39 -30.92 -23.92
N PRO A 294 2.09 -29.98 -24.85
CA PRO A 294 2.55 -28.61 -24.74
C PRO A 294 2.05 -27.94 -23.47
N VAL A 295 2.95 -27.26 -22.76
CA VAL A 295 2.66 -26.38 -21.61
C VAL A 295 2.73 -24.95 -22.08
N ARG A 296 1.64 -24.20 -21.88
CA ARG A 296 1.50 -22.79 -22.29
C ARG A 296 1.67 -21.84 -21.13
N SER A 297 2.24 -20.68 -21.40
CA SER A 297 2.24 -19.59 -20.42
C SER A 297 0.81 -19.13 -20.15
N ILE A 298 0.40 -19.10 -18.89
CA ILE A 298 -0.97 -18.66 -18.52
C ILE A 298 -1.16 -17.14 -18.66
N GLY A 299 -0.09 -16.38 -18.75
CA GLY A 299 -0.09 -14.95 -19.01
C GLY A 299 1.16 -14.52 -19.77
N ALA A 300 1.14 -13.35 -20.37
CA ALA A 300 2.33 -12.71 -20.90
C ALA A 300 3.33 -12.41 -19.78
N GLY A 301 4.63 -12.46 -20.02
CA GLY A 301 5.64 -12.17 -19.01
C GLY A 301 7.07 -12.50 -19.46
N THR A 302 7.99 -12.41 -18.51
CA THR A 302 9.41 -12.67 -18.72
C THR A 302 9.84 -13.91 -17.95
N VAL A 303 10.58 -14.79 -18.61
CA VAL A 303 11.22 -15.95 -17.97
C VAL A 303 12.33 -15.47 -17.02
N ILE A 304 12.14 -15.68 -15.73
CA ILE A 304 13.12 -15.24 -14.71
C ILE A 304 13.98 -16.37 -14.15
N ALA A 305 13.55 -17.62 -14.34
CA ALA A 305 14.36 -18.77 -13.95
C ALA A 305 13.98 -20.01 -14.79
N LYS A 306 14.96 -20.85 -15.06
CA LYS A 306 14.84 -22.11 -15.80
C LYS A 306 15.94 -23.04 -15.35
N GLY A 307 15.62 -24.30 -15.12
CA GLY A 307 16.63 -25.30 -14.69
C GLY A 307 16.01 -26.57 -14.13
N TYR A 308 16.81 -27.26 -13.32
CA TYR A 308 16.41 -28.45 -12.58
C TYR A 308 16.59 -28.22 -11.08
N GLN A 309 15.63 -28.69 -10.27
CA GLN A 309 15.73 -28.67 -8.81
C GLN A 309 15.27 -29.99 -8.21
N ASN A 310 15.86 -30.38 -7.07
CA ASN A 310 15.43 -31.57 -6.34
C ASN A 310 13.96 -31.39 -5.90
N GLY A 311 13.11 -32.38 -6.23
CA GLY A 311 11.68 -32.33 -5.94
C GLY A 311 10.83 -31.81 -7.10
N GLY A 312 11.05 -30.57 -7.58
CA GLY A 312 10.28 -29.99 -8.69
C GLY A 312 10.70 -30.42 -10.08
N GLY A 313 11.85 -31.15 -10.22
CA GLY A 313 12.37 -31.53 -11.52
C GLY A 313 12.77 -30.37 -12.40
N ASN A 314 12.61 -30.52 -13.72
CA ASN A 314 12.75 -29.38 -14.63
C ASN A 314 11.67 -28.36 -14.36
N PHE A 315 12.08 -27.11 -14.20
CA PHE A 315 11.15 -26.02 -13.89
C PHE A 315 11.41 -24.78 -14.73
N LEU A 316 10.35 -23.96 -14.89
CA LEU A 316 10.37 -22.66 -15.52
C LEU A 316 9.58 -21.68 -14.64
N LYS A 317 10.11 -20.47 -14.44
CA LYS A 317 9.39 -19.37 -13.77
C LYS A 317 9.17 -18.23 -14.74
N VAL A 318 7.94 -17.75 -14.83
CA VAL A 318 7.54 -16.59 -15.64
C VAL A 318 7.01 -15.51 -14.70
N LYS A 319 7.69 -14.38 -14.70
CA LYS A 319 7.24 -13.15 -14.01
C LYS A 319 6.31 -12.40 -14.96
N HIS A 320 5.05 -12.23 -14.55
CA HIS A 320 4.03 -11.56 -15.35
C HIS A 320 3.98 -10.05 -15.07
N ASN A 321 4.14 -9.68 -13.79
CA ASN A 321 4.23 -8.29 -13.33
C ASN A 321 4.90 -8.24 -11.95
N SER A 322 4.83 -7.13 -11.23
CA SER A 322 5.41 -6.99 -9.88
C SER A 322 4.78 -7.92 -8.85
N VAL A 323 3.52 -8.32 -9.05
CA VAL A 323 2.73 -9.13 -8.10
C VAL A 323 2.74 -10.61 -8.45
N TYR A 324 2.62 -10.97 -9.75
CA TYR A 324 2.36 -12.34 -10.18
C TYR A 324 3.57 -12.98 -10.86
N THR A 325 3.94 -14.14 -10.35
CA THR A 325 4.92 -15.04 -10.96
C THR A 325 4.37 -16.46 -10.96
N THR A 326 4.42 -17.13 -12.10
CA THR A 326 4.03 -18.55 -12.19
C THR A 326 5.23 -19.46 -12.28
N THR A 327 5.10 -20.64 -11.72
CA THR A 327 6.13 -21.67 -11.77
C THR A 327 5.53 -22.95 -12.36
N TYR A 328 6.16 -23.44 -13.40
CA TYR A 328 5.82 -24.69 -14.09
C TYR A 328 6.88 -25.72 -13.72
N MET A 329 6.46 -26.87 -13.21
CA MET A 329 7.36 -27.90 -12.66
C MET A 329 7.15 -29.25 -13.33
N HIS A 330 8.02 -30.22 -13.01
CA HIS A 330 7.99 -31.60 -13.50
C HIS A 330 8.03 -31.72 -15.03
N LEU A 331 8.59 -30.71 -15.71
CA LEU A 331 8.63 -30.62 -17.16
C LEU A 331 9.54 -31.70 -17.77
N SER A 332 9.19 -32.26 -18.95
CA SER A 332 10.08 -33.17 -19.68
C SER A 332 11.20 -32.40 -20.39
N ARG A 333 10.85 -31.28 -21.02
CA ARG A 333 11.79 -30.39 -21.71
C ARG A 333 11.21 -28.99 -21.84
N PHE A 334 12.04 -28.04 -22.23
CA PHE A 334 11.64 -26.66 -22.53
C PHE A 334 11.38 -26.50 -24.02
N ALA A 335 10.51 -25.57 -24.40
CA ALA A 335 10.30 -25.23 -25.80
C ALA A 335 11.55 -24.54 -26.38
N LYS A 336 11.70 -24.65 -27.70
CA LYS A 336 12.84 -24.06 -28.41
C LYS A 336 12.86 -22.54 -28.25
N GLY A 337 14.03 -21.98 -27.95
CA GLY A 337 14.21 -20.52 -27.81
C GLY A 337 13.83 -19.96 -26.43
N ILE A 338 13.23 -20.74 -25.54
CA ILE A 338 12.89 -20.29 -24.18
C ILE A 338 14.15 -20.31 -23.30
N GLN A 339 14.58 -19.13 -22.86
CA GLN A 339 15.73 -18.92 -21.97
C GLN A 339 15.37 -17.91 -20.88
N VAL A 340 16.21 -17.80 -19.84
CA VAL A 340 16.10 -16.70 -18.86
C VAL A 340 16.25 -15.36 -19.60
N GLY A 341 15.34 -14.41 -19.37
CA GLY A 341 15.23 -13.16 -20.10
C GLY A 341 14.28 -13.21 -21.31
N SER A 342 13.81 -14.40 -21.76
CA SER A 342 12.83 -14.48 -22.86
C SER A 342 11.49 -13.87 -22.44
N HIS A 343 10.92 -13.01 -23.28
CA HIS A 343 9.54 -12.58 -23.20
C HIS A 343 8.63 -13.65 -23.80
N VAL A 344 7.55 -13.97 -23.12
CA VAL A 344 6.55 -14.93 -23.58
C VAL A 344 5.16 -14.29 -23.59
N GLN A 345 4.35 -14.64 -24.59
CA GLN A 345 2.96 -14.23 -24.69
C GLN A 345 2.05 -15.18 -23.91
N GLN A 346 0.86 -14.69 -23.51
CA GLN A 346 -0.19 -15.57 -23.01
C GLN A 346 -0.56 -16.62 -24.05
N GLY A 347 -0.66 -17.88 -23.64
CA GLY A 347 -0.92 -19.00 -24.56
C GLY A 347 0.29 -19.49 -25.33
N GLN A 348 1.44 -18.83 -25.25
CA GLN A 348 2.67 -19.29 -25.90
C GLN A 348 3.14 -20.59 -25.28
N GLU A 349 3.55 -21.54 -26.13
CA GLU A 349 4.18 -22.80 -25.74
C GLU A 349 5.57 -22.51 -25.13
N ILE A 350 5.78 -22.93 -23.88
CA ILE A 350 7.01 -22.64 -23.13
C ILE A 350 7.76 -23.91 -22.71
N ALA A 351 7.05 -25.04 -22.61
CA ALA A 351 7.63 -26.31 -22.16
C ALA A 351 6.70 -27.47 -22.53
N TYR A 352 7.04 -28.66 -22.06
CA TYR A 352 6.26 -29.89 -22.28
C TYR A 352 6.08 -30.66 -20.99
N VAL A 353 4.89 -31.25 -20.79
CA VAL A 353 4.56 -32.11 -19.66
C VAL A 353 5.56 -33.24 -19.50
N GLY A 354 5.92 -33.53 -18.28
CA GLY A 354 6.80 -34.64 -17.90
C GLY A 354 6.51 -35.13 -16.50
N SER A 355 7.42 -35.94 -15.98
CA SER A 355 7.39 -36.44 -14.60
C SER A 355 8.77 -36.37 -13.93
N THR A 356 9.57 -35.38 -14.26
CA THR A 356 10.90 -35.19 -13.68
C THR A 356 10.80 -34.76 -12.20
N GLY A 357 11.79 -35.11 -11.39
CA GLY A 357 11.77 -34.82 -9.94
C GLY A 357 10.86 -35.80 -9.15
N LEU A 358 10.21 -35.27 -8.08
CA LEU A 358 9.28 -36.03 -7.23
C LEU A 358 7.86 -35.98 -7.79
N SER A 359 7.62 -36.66 -8.91
CA SER A 359 6.32 -36.72 -9.56
C SER A 359 5.94 -38.19 -9.78
N THR A 360 4.65 -38.49 -9.81
CA THR A 360 4.09 -39.81 -10.13
C THR A 360 3.49 -39.89 -11.54
N GLY A 361 3.68 -38.85 -12.36
CA GLY A 361 3.13 -38.72 -13.70
C GLY A 361 2.06 -37.69 -13.82
#